data_534e19cafb4dc10ccc114bf47bb2365d
#
_entry.id   534e19cafb4dc10ccc114bf47bb2365d
#
_cell.length_a   1.000
_cell.length_b   1.000
_cell.length_c   1.000
_cell.angle_alpha   90.00
_cell.angle_beta   90.00
_cell.angle_gamma   90.00
#
_symmetry.space_group_name_H-M   'P 1'
#
loop_
_entity.id
_entity.type
_entity.pdbx_description
1 polymer ?
#
loop_
_entity_poly.entity_id
_entity_poly.type
_entity_poly.pdbx_seq_one_letter_code
_entity_poly.pdbx_strand_id
1 'polypeptide(L)'
;MFETVMTPESLALRELLAARRDEFQMLLDRYGATNPKLLGSVARGTATAGSDIDILVEMDPADGNVLMRASGLLEETRALFGRDDIDVFPAQLLKRPVSASALAEAVPL
;
A
#
# COMPACT_ATOMS: atom_id res chain seq x y z
N MET A 1 -15.44 -4.20 -26.85
CA MET A 1 -14.72 -4.50 -25.60
C MET A 1 -14.15 -3.20 -25.04
N PHE A 2 -14.37 -2.98 -23.79
CA PHE A 2 -13.86 -1.78 -23.11
C PHE A 2 -12.68 -2.17 -22.26
N GLU A 3 -11.54 -1.60 -22.57
CA GLU A 3 -10.36 -1.76 -21.71
C GLU A 3 -10.35 -0.63 -20.69
N THR A 4 -10.05 -0.96 -19.44
CA THR A 4 -9.77 0.04 -18.44
C THR A 4 -8.45 0.68 -18.77
N VAL A 5 -8.47 1.94 -19.17
CA VAL A 5 -7.26 2.68 -19.48
C VAL A 5 -6.75 3.31 -18.20
N MET A 6 -5.57 2.84 -17.76
CA MET A 6 -4.87 3.48 -16.66
C MET A 6 -4.11 4.70 -17.14
N THR A 7 -4.02 5.71 -16.29
CA THR A 7 -3.11 6.82 -16.55
C THR A 7 -1.66 6.32 -16.59
N PRO A 8 -0.77 6.97 -17.37
CA PRO A 8 0.66 6.60 -17.38
C PRO A 8 1.27 6.59 -15.98
N GLU A 9 0.88 7.51 -15.12
CA GLU A 9 1.34 7.59 -13.73
C GLU A 9 0.90 6.37 -12.91
N SER A 10 -0.35 5.92 -13.06
CA SER A 10 -0.84 4.71 -12.39
C SER A 10 -0.08 3.47 -12.83
N LEU A 11 0.15 3.33 -14.13
CA LEU A 11 0.89 2.21 -14.68
C LEU A 11 2.33 2.21 -14.17
N ALA A 12 3.01 3.36 -14.20
CA ALA A 12 4.38 3.48 -13.73
C ALA A 12 4.51 3.15 -12.23
N LEU A 13 3.58 3.60 -11.40
CA LEU A 13 3.59 3.31 -9.97
C LEU A 13 3.31 1.84 -9.69
N ARG A 14 2.39 1.21 -10.42
CA ARG A 14 2.15 -0.23 -10.30
C ARG A 14 3.34 -1.07 -10.74
N GLU A 15 4.02 -0.66 -11.81
CA GLU A 15 5.23 -1.32 -12.28
C GLU A 15 6.36 -1.21 -11.26
N LEU A 16 6.50 -0.05 -10.61
CA LEU A 16 7.47 0.15 -9.55
C LEU A 16 7.22 -0.82 -8.38
N LEU A 17 5.97 -0.96 -7.95
CA LEU A 17 5.60 -1.88 -6.89
C LEU A 17 5.87 -3.33 -7.30
N ALA A 18 5.55 -3.69 -8.53
CA ALA A 18 5.77 -5.05 -9.05
C ALA A 18 7.26 -5.38 -9.15
N ALA A 19 8.09 -4.42 -9.55
CA ALA A 19 9.53 -4.62 -9.69
C ALA A 19 10.23 -4.92 -8.35
N ARG A 20 9.67 -4.46 -7.24
CA ARG A 20 10.22 -4.66 -5.90
C ARG A 20 9.34 -5.56 -5.02
N ARG A 21 8.46 -6.34 -5.63
CA ARG A 21 7.46 -7.15 -4.93
C ARG A 21 8.07 -8.09 -3.90
N ASP A 22 9.12 -8.81 -4.26
CA ASP A 22 9.74 -9.78 -3.35
C ASP A 22 10.41 -9.10 -2.16
N GLU A 23 11.08 -7.98 -2.40
CA GLU A 23 11.70 -7.19 -1.34
C GLU A 23 10.64 -6.59 -0.41
N PHE A 24 9.54 -6.11 -0.96
CA PHE A 24 8.43 -5.60 -0.16
C PHE A 24 7.79 -6.72 0.67
N GLN A 25 7.62 -7.91 0.11
CA GLN A 25 7.10 -9.06 0.85
C GLN A 25 7.99 -9.41 2.05
N MET A 26 9.31 -9.32 1.88
CA MET A 26 10.25 -9.54 2.99
C MET A 26 10.06 -8.51 4.10
N LEU A 27 9.80 -7.25 3.77
CA LEU A 27 9.49 -6.22 4.76
C LEU A 27 8.18 -6.51 5.49
N LEU A 28 7.14 -6.90 4.75
CA LEU A 28 5.85 -7.28 5.34
C LEU A 28 6.05 -8.41 6.35
N ASP A 29 6.78 -9.44 5.97
CA ASP A 29 7.05 -10.58 6.85
C ASP A 29 7.83 -10.17 8.10
N ARG A 30 8.81 -9.28 7.94
CA ARG A 30 9.63 -8.79 9.06
C ARG A 30 8.79 -8.09 10.11
N TYR A 31 7.78 -7.31 9.69
CA TYR A 31 6.95 -6.53 10.59
C TYR A 31 5.62 -7.21 10.92
N GLY A 32 5.40 -8.43 10.47
CA GLY A 32 4.16 -9.16 10.73
C GLY A 32 2.94 -8.52 10.08
N ALA A 33 3.12 -7.90 8.92
CA ALA A 33 2.03 -7.33 8.14
C ALA A 33 1.54 -8.33 7.09
N THR A 34 0.23 -8.41 6.94
CA THR A 34 -0.42 -9.34 6.01
C THR A 34 -1.44 -8.63 5.15
N ASN A 35 -1.90 -9.30 4.10
CA ASN A 35 -2.98 -8.87 3.22
C ASN A 35 -2.82 -7.43 2.70
N PRO A 36 -1.66 -7.08 2.08
CA PRO A 36 -1.46 -5.73 1.57
C PRO A 36 -2.39 -5.45 0.40
N LYS A 37 -3.01 -4.27 0.44
CA LYS A 37 -3.92 -3.79 -0.61
C LYS A 37 -3.55 -2.38 -1.01
N LEU A 38 -3.48 -2.16 -2.31
CA LEU A 38 -3.31 -0.83 -2.88
C LEU A 38 -4.66 -0.11 -2.89
N LEU A 39 -4.68 1.11 -2.37
CA LEU A 39 -5.87 1.96 -2.32
C LEU A 39 -5.69 3.22 -3.17
N GLY A 40 -6.74 4.02 -3.25
CA GLY A 40 -6.69 5.36 -3.81
C GLY A 40 -6.58 5.41 -5.33
N SER A 41 -6.05 6.51 -5.84
CA SER A 41 -6.01 6.79 -7.28
C SER A 41 -5.16 5.79 -8.06
N VAL A 42 -4.07 5.29 -7.48
CA VAL A 42 -3.23 4.28 -8.13
C VAL A 42 -4.01 2.98 -8.32
N ALA A 43 -4.79 2.57 -7.31
CA ALA A 43 -5.64 1.38 -7.41
C ALA A 43 -6.72 1.56 -8.48
N ARG A 44 -7.32 2.76 -8.57
CA ARG A 44 -8.35 3.07 -9.56
C ARG A 44 -7.80 3.25 -10.98
N GLY A 45 -6.50 3.43 -11.12
CA GLY A 45 -5.89 3.71 -12.42
C GLY A 45 -5.99 5.18 -12.85
N THR A 46 -6.27 6.09 -11.90
CA THR A 46 -6.49 7.52 -12.17
C THR A 46 -5.40 8.42 -11.59
N ALA A 47 -4.28 7.87 -11.18
CA ALA A 47 -3.19 8.63 -10.57
C ALA A 47 -2.65 9.71 -11.52
N THR A 48 -2.22 10.81 -10.93
CA THR A 48 -1.53 11.90 -11.61
C THR A 48 -0.12 12.06 -11.05
N ALA A 49 0.66 13.00 -11.57
CA ALA A 49 2.04 13.22 -11.13
C ALA A 49 2.16 13.53 -9.63
N GLY A 50 1.13 14.10 -9.00
CA GLY A 50 1.12 14.41 -7.57
C GLY A 50 0.42 13.38 -6.69
N SER A 51 0.04 12.23 -7.24
CA SER A 51 -0.67 11.21 -6.46
C SER A 51 0.25 10.47 -5.50
N ASP A 52 -0.25 10.23 -4.28
CA ASP A 52 0.41 9.39 -3.30
C ASP A 52 0.06 7.91 -3.52
N ILE A 53 0.90 7.03 -3.00
CA ILE A 53 0.64 5.59 -3.00
C ILE A 53 0.18 5.21 -1.61
N ASP A 54 -1.03 4.67 -1.50
CA ASP A 54 -1.62 4.25 -0.22
C ASP A 54 -1.74 2.73 -0.18
N ILE A 55 -1.13 2.12 0.83
CA ILE A 55 -1.15 0.67 1.03
C ILE A 55 -1.75 0.37 2.39
N LEU A 56 -2.82 -0.41 2.40
CA LEU A 56 -3.46 -0.89 3.62
C LEU A 56 -2.94 -2.29 3.92
N VAL A 57 -2.57 -2.53 5.17
CA VAL A 57 -2.11 -3.83 5.65
C VAL A 57 -2.89 -4.24 6.90
N GLU A 58 -2.76 -5.50 7.28
CA GLU A 58 -3.28 -6.01 8.53
C GLU A 58 -2.12 -6.40 9.44
N MET A 59 -2.19 -6.00 10.71
CA MET A 59 -1.22 -6.36 11.74
C MET A 59 -1.95 -6.86 12.98
N ASP A 60 -1.66 -8.08 13.42
CA ASP A 60 -2.25 -8.63 14.63
C ASP A 60 -1.59 -7.99 15.86
N PRO A 61 -2.37 -7.34 16.75
CA PRO A 61 -1.82 -6.75 17.98
C PRO A 61 -1.14 -7.78 18.91
N ALA A 62 -1.50 -9.06 18.79
CA ALA A 62 -0.88 -10.12 19.58
C ALA A 62 0.61 -10.33 19.25
N ASP A 63 1.05 -9.91 18.06
CA ASP A 63 2.43 -10.08 17.60
C ASP A 63 3.35 -8.94 18.02
N GLY A 64 2.86 -8.00 18.82
CA GLY A 64 3.65 -6.88 19.34
C GLY A 64 3.00 -5.52 19.06
N ASN A 65 3.68 -4.46 19.46
CA ASN A 65 3.18 -3.09 19.34
C ASN A 65 2.94 -2.71 17.88
N VAL A 66 1.68 -2.53 17.52
CA VAL A 66 1.28 -2.25 16.14
C VAL A 66 1.85 -0.91 15.66
N LEU A 67 1.80 0.13 16.49
CA LEU A 67 2.30 1.45 16.11
C LEU A 67 3.79 1.44 15.78
N MET A 68 4.60 0.78 16.60
CA MET A 68 6.04 0.70 16.37
C MET A 68 6.36 -0.15 15.13
N ARG A 69 5.66 -1.25 14.95
CA ARG A 69 5.81 -2.11 13.78
C ARG A 69 5.40 -1.37 12.50
N ALA A 70 4.28 -0.66 12.53
CA ALA A 70 3.81 0.13 11.40
C ALA A 70 4.79 1.26 11.04
N SER A 71 5.36 1.93 12.04
CA SER A 71 6.35 2.99 11.81
C SER A 71 7.62 2.45 11.15
N GLY A 72 8.12 1.31 11.61
CA GLY A 72 9.28 0.66 11.02
C GLY A 72 9.03 0.20 9.59
N LEU A 73 7.88 -0.39 9.33
CA LEU A 73 7.48 -0.83 8.00
C LEU A 73 7.38 0.35 7.04
N LEU A 74 6.75 1.46 7.46
CA LEU A 74 6.62 2.66 6.65
C LEU A 74 7.98 3.22 6.26
N GLU A 75 8.88 3.35 7.23
CA GLU A 75 10.22 3.90 7.00
C GLU A 75 11.02 3.04 6.02
N GLU A 76 11.03 1.72 6.23
CA GLU A 76 11.76 0.81 5.34
C GLU A 76 11.12 0.69 3.95
N THR A 77 9.80 0.80 3.86
CA THR A 77 9.11 0.81 2.56
C THR A 77 9.49 2.04 1.75
N ARG A 78 9.51 3.21 2.37
CA ARG A 78 9.95 4.44 1.72
C ARG A 78 11.40 4.36 1.26
N ALA A 79 12.27 3.78 2.08
CA ALA A 79 13.66 3.56 1.71
C ALA A 79 13.81 2.58 0.55
N LEU A 80 13.03 1.49 0.55
CA LEU A 80 13.06 0.48 -0.51
C LEU A 80 12.71 1.08 -1.88
N PHE A 81 11.67 1.90 -1.94
CA PHE A 81 11.20 2.50 -3.18
C PHE A 81 11.88 3.85 -3.50
N GLY A 82 12.67 4.40 -2.57
CA GLY A 82 13.31 5.70 -2.73
C GLY A 82 12.30 6.84 -2.82
N ARG A 83 11.17 6.74 -2.14
CA ARG A 83 10.06 7.70 -2.21
C ARG A 83 9.50 7.96 -0.82
N ASP A 84 9.07 9.19 -0.57
CA ASP A 84 8.40 9.59 0.66
C ASP A 84 6.89 9.83 0.50
N ASP A 85 6.37 9.63 -0.71
CA ASP A 85 4.95 9.72 -1.03
C ASP A 85 4.21 8.37 -0.96
N ILE A 86 4.81 7.39 -0.31
CA ILE A 86 4.17 6.10 -0.03
C ILE A 86 3.73 6.09 1.43
N ASP A 87 2.46 5.78 1.65
CA ASP A 87 1.90 5.49 2.97
C ASP A 87 1.57 4.02 3.09
N VAL A 88 1.98 3.43 4.21
CA VAL A 88 1.59 2.06 4.59
C VAL A 88 0.99 2.15 5.98
N PHE A 89 -0.26 1.73 6.11
CA PHE A 89 -0.95 1.85 7.39
C PHE A 89 -1.74 0.59 7.71
N PRO A 90 -1.70 0.15 8.98
CA PRO A 90 -2.47 -1.00 9.41
C PRO A 90 -3.93 -0.62 9.65
N ALA A 91 -4.84 -1.50 9.24
CA ALA A 91 -6.27 -1.29 9.44
C ALA A 91 -6.62 -1.07 10.92
N GLN A 92 -5.89 -1.73 11.81
CA GLN A 92 -6.12 -1.69 13.27
C GLN A 92 -5.86 -0.30 13.89
N LEU A 93 -5.06 0.55 13.24
CA LEU A 93 -4.76 1.90 13.73
C LEU A 93 -5.68 2.98 13.16
N LEU A 94 -6.57 2.63 12.24
CA LEU A 94 -7.51 3.59 11.69
C LEU A 94 -8.58 3.94 12.70
N LYS A 95 -8.84 5.24 12.88
CA LYS A 95 -9.92 5.72 13.77
C LYS A 95 -11.29 5.41 13.19
N ARG A 96 -11.38 5.28 11.86
CA ARG A 96 -12.60 4.93 11.13
C ARG A 96 -12.28 3.80 10.17
N PRO A 97 -13.20 2.85 9.98
CA PRO A 97 -12.99 1.82 8.98
C PRO A 97 -12.88 2.44 7.58
N VAL A 98 -12.10 1.78 6.74
CA VAL A 98 -12.02 2.14 5.32
C VAL A 98 -13.41 1.98 4.70
N SER A 99 -13.83 2.93 3.88
CA SER A 99 -15.16 2.88 3.26
C SER A 99 -15.34 1.63 2.39
N ALA A 100 -16.57 1.17 2.29
CA ALA A 100 -16.88 0.00 1.45
C ALA A 100 -16.49 0.23 -0.02
N SER A 101 -16.68 1.46 -0.53
CA SER A 101 -16.28 1.81 -1.89
C SER A 101 -14.77 1.76 -2.09
N ALA A 102 -14.00 2.25 -1.13
CA ALA A 102 -12.54 2.18 -1.18
C ALA A 102 -12.05 0.73 -1.16
N LEU A 103 -12.65 -0.12 -0.31
CA LEU A 103 -12.32 -1.55 -0.26
C LEU A 103 -12.70 -2.28 -1.55
N ALA A 104 -13.83 -1.91 -2.16
CA ALA A 104 -14.25 -2.50 -3.44
C ALA A 104 -13.28 -2.17 -4.59
N GLU A 105 -12.61 -1.02 -4.53
CA GLU A 105 -11.63 -0.59 -5.52
C GLU A 105 -10.20 -1.02 -5.18
N ALA A 106 -9.97 -1.56 -3.99
CA ALA A 106 -8.64 -1.98 -3.54
C ALA A 106 -8.08 -3.10 -4.41
N VAL A 107 -6.78 -3.04 -4.68
CA VAL A 107 -6.07 -4.04 -5.48
C VAL A 107 -5.12 -4.81 -4.56
N PRO A 108 -5.27 -6.14 -4.44
CA PRO A 108 -4.32 -6.96 -3.68
C PRO A 108 -2.91 -6.85 -4.27
N LEU A 109 -1.95 -6.79 -3.41
CA LEU A 109 -0.54 -6.73 -3.78
C LEU A 109 0.18 -8.06 -3.54
#